data_6346b533bcb1de793b8fd29f40434118
#
_entry.id   6346b533bcb1de793b8fd29f40434118
#
_cell.length_a   1.000
_cell.length_b   1.000
_cell.length_c   1.000
_cell.angle_alpha   90.00
_cell.angle_beta   90.00
_cell.angle_gamma   90.00
#
_symmetry.space_group_name_H-M   'P 1'
#
loop_
_entity.id
_entity.type
_entity.pdbx_description
1 polymer ?
#
loop_
_entity_poly.entity_id
_entity_poly.type
_entity_poly.pdbx_seq_one_letter_code
_entity_poly.pdbx_strand_id
1 'polypeptide(L)'
;MLLKPDYNLKNIYEINFEELKQKGIKCIMFDLDSTVMVSKSADFMPETVEWFNSFLKDFEVAIISNNKSEEYIANASKIAPCRVIGKANKPNPKIMGEYLKSVGVEPKNAVMVGDRPLTDILAGKLLGCKTILVGSINPKENLPTKFVRVLERSTIRK
;
A
#
# COMPACT_ATOMS: atom_id res chain seq x y z
N MET A 1 -3.87 9.55 16.84
CA MET A 1 -2.94 8.43 17.05
C MET A 1 -2.36 8.00 15.71
N LEU A 2 -1.03 7.96 15.63
CA LEU A 2 -0.34 7.71 14.34
C LEU A 2 -0.59 6.33 13.75
N LEU A 3 -0.93 5.34 14.58
CA LEU A 3 -1.16 3.99 14.09
C LEU A 3 -2.63 3.69 13.74
N LYS A 4 -3.52 4.66 13.98
CA LYS A 4 -4.93 4.47 13.66
C LYS A 4 -5.17 4.82 12.19
N PRO A 5 -5.56 3.85 11.35
CA PRO A 5 -5.84 4.13 9.95
C PRO A 5 -7.15 4.89 9.79
N ASP A 6 -7.30 5.57 8.66
CA ASP A 6 -8.57 6.19 8.31
C ASP A 6 -9.62 5.13 7.94
N TYR A 7 -9.17 4.02 7.34
CA TYR A 7 -10.03 2.88 7.00
C TYR A 7 -9.34 1.59 7.42
N ASN A 8 -10.09 0.64 7.93
CA ASN A 8 -9.58 -0.68 8.30
C ASN A 8 -10.45 -1.74 7.61
N LEU A 9 -9.93 -2.32 6.54
CA LEU A 9 -10.68 -3.23 5.67
C LEU A 9 -10.13 -4.64 5.74
N LYS A 10 -10.95 -5.63 5.36
CA LYS A 10 -10.52 -7.03 5.36
C LYS A 10 -9.50 -7.30 4.27
N ASN A 11 -9.64 -6.66 3.10
CA ASN A 11 -8.73 -6.83 1.98
C ASN A 11 -8.84 -5.64 1.04
N ILE A 12 -7.95 -5.60 0.05
CA ILE A 12 -7.91 -4.50 -0.90
C ILE A 12 -9.17 -4.36 -1.74
N TYR A 13 -9.89 -5.44 -1.94
CA TYR A 13 -11.08 -5.43 -2.81
C TYR A 13 -12.27 -4.70 -2.17
N GLU A 14 -12.19 -4.40 -0.88
CA GLU A 14 -13.21 -3.63 -0.18
C GLU A 14 -13.03 -2.12 -0.31
N ILE A 15 -11.96 -1.67 -0.97
CA ILE A 15 -11.71 -0.23 -1.13
C ILE A 15 -12.80 0.39 -1.99
N ASN A 16 -13.42 1.45 -1.48
CA ASN A 16 -14.46 2.19 -2.20
C ASN A 16 -13.81 3.35 -2.96
N PHE A 17 -13.50 3.15 -4.22
CA PHE A 17 -12.80 4.16 -5.03
C PHE A 17 -13.67 5.39 -5.31
N GLU A 18 -14.97 5.21 -5.41
CA GLU A 18 -15.87 6.35 -5.61
C GLU A 18 -15.83 7.28 -4.40
N GLU A 19 -15.81 6.74 -3.20
CA GLU A 19 -15.67 7.54 -2.00
C GLU A 19 -14.35 8.29 -1.97
N LEU A 20 -13.26 7.63 -2.36
CA LEU A 20 -11.95 8.27 -2.42
C LEU A 20 -11.95 9.44 -3.40
N LYS A 21 -12.55 9.26 -4.56
CA LYS A 21 -12.68 10.34 -5.54
C LYS A 21 -13.48 11.53 -4.96
N GLN A 22 -14.58 11.25 -4.30
CA GLN A 22 -15.41 12.29 -3.69
C GLN A 22 -14.65 13.07 -2.61
N LYS A 23 -13.70 12.41 -1.95
CA LYS A 23 -12.88 13.05 -0.91
C LYS A 23 -11.64 13.76 -1.48
N GLY A 24 -11.51 13.82 -2.79
CA GLY A 24 -10.41 14.53 -3.43
C GLY A 24 -9.12 13.74 -3.56
N ILE A 25 -9.16 12.44 -3.38
CA ILE A 25 -7.98 11.60 -3.54
C ILE A 25 -7.65 11.49 -5.04
N LYS A 26 -6.38 11.74 -5.37
CA LYS A 26 -5.87 11.72 -6.74
C LYS A 26 -4.79 10.67 -6.95
N CYS A 27 -4.19 10.19 -5.87
CA CYS A 27 -3.10 9.22 -5.94
C CYS A 27 -3.29 8.12 -4.90
N ILE A 28 -3.06 6.89 -5.31
CA ILE A 28 -3.11 5.73 -4.41
C ILE A 28 -1.76 5.04 -4.43
N MET A 29 -1.17 4.89 -3.25
CA MET A 29 0.09 4.17 -3.08
C MET A 29 -0.20 2.87 -2.34
N PHE A 30 0.29 1.75 -2.87
CA PHE A 30 0.10 0.43 -2.28
C PHE A 30 1.44 -0.14 -1.83
N ASP A 31 1.44 -0.86 -0.72
CA ASP A 31 2.55 -1.75 -0.42
C ASP A 31 2.51 -2.95 -1.37
N LEU A 32 3.65 -3.59 -1.60
CA LEU A 32 3.78 -4.69 -2.56
C LEU A 32 3.48 -6.05 -1.92
N ASP A 33 4.42 -6.52 -1.11
CA ASP A 33 4.33 -7.86 -0.56
C ASP A 33 3.22 -7.98 0.47
N SER A 34 2.40 -9.01 0.34
CA SER A 34 1.27 -9.30 1.22
C SER A 34 0.09 -8.32 1.10
N THR A 35 0.23 -7.24 0.34
CA THR A 35 -0.87 -6.30 0.11
C THR A 35 -1.49 -6.51 -1.26
N VAL A 36 -0.72 -6.36 -2.32
CA VAL A 36 -1.21 -6.53 -3.70
C VAL A 36 -0.59 -7.74 -4.40
N MET A 37 0.41 -8.35 -3.79
CA MET A 37 1.11 -9.50 -4.34
C MET A 37 1.39 -10.47 -3.19
N VAL A 38 1.30 -11.78 -3.46
CA VAL A 38 1.71 -12.77 -2.47
C VAL A 38 3.19 -12.56 -2.17
N SER A 39 3.53 -12.53 -0.87
CA SER A 39 4.87 -12.15 -0.43
C SER A 39 5.96 -12.95 -1.15
N LYS A 40 6.92 -12.24 -1.72
CA LYS A 40 8.11 -12.78 -2.38
C LYS A 40 7.82 -13.74 -3.53
N SER A 41 6.59 -13.69 -4.07
CA SER A 41 6.22 -14.54 -5.21
C SER A 41 6.70 -13.98 -6.55
N ALA A 42 6.95 -12.67 -6.60
CA ALA A 42 7.25 -11.93 -7.82
C ALA A 42 6.16 -12.13 -8.90
N ASP A 43 4.93 -12.30 -8.47
CA ASP A 43 3.81 -12.57 -9.36
C ASP A 43 2.54 -11.93 -8.83
N PHE A 44 1.70 -11.44 -9.74
CA PHE A 44 0.40 -10.86 -9.42
C PHE A 44 -0.69 -11.85 -9.83
N MET A 45 -1.65 -12.06 -8.95
CA MET A 45 -2.80 -12.88 -9.29
C MET A 45 -3.60 -12.21 -10.41
N PRO A 46 -4.14 -12.98 -11.38
CA PRO A 46 -4.91 -12.40 -12.48
C PRO A 46 -6.05 -11.49 -12.00
N GLU A 47 -6.77 -11.89 -10.97
CA GLU A 47 -7.85 -11.08 -10.42
C GLU A 47 -7.36 -9.76 -9.84
N THR A 48 -6.14 -9.72 -9.32
CA THR A 48 -5.55 -8.48 -8.79
C THR A 48 -5.23 -7.53 -9.93
N VAL A 49 -4.66 -8.04 -11.02
CA VAL A 49 -4.35 -7.21 -12.19
C VAL A 49 -5.64 -6.63 -12.78
N GLU A 50 -6.67 -7.46 -12.92
CA GLU A 50 -7.96 -7.01 -13.42
C GLU A 50 -8.57 -5.94 -12.51
N TRP A 51 -8.45 -6.13 -11.21
CA TRP A 51 -8.92 -5.16 -10.23
C TRP A 51 -8.21 -3.80 -10.39
N PHE A 52 -6.88 -3.81 -10.55
CA PHE A 52 -6.14 -2.57 -10.82
C PHE A 52 -6.66 -1.87 -12.06
N ASN A 53 -6.89 -2.61 -13.12
CA ASN A 53 -7.36 -2.03 -14.38
C ASN A 53 -8.71 -1.32 -14.23
N SER A 54 -9.49 -1.69 -13.22
CA SER A 54 -10.79 -1.08 -13.01
C SER A 54 -10.71 0.38 -12.51
N PHE A 55 -9.58 0.82 -11.96
CA PHE A 55 -9.48 2.18 -11.41
C PHE A 55 -8.24 2.96 -11.87
N LEU A 56 -7.32 2.35 -12.60
CA LEU A 56 -6.06 3.01 -13.00
C LEU A 56 -6.26 4.31 -13.77
N LYS A 57 -7.34 4.42 -14.53
CA LYS A 57 -7.61 5.61 -15.32
C LYS A 57 -8.06 6.80 -14.47
N ASP A 58 -8.49 6.55 -13.25
CA ASP A 58 -9.05 7.58 -12.37
C ASP A 58 -8.06 8.14 -11.37
N PHE A 59 -6.91 7.49 -11.18
CA PHE A 59 -5.93 7.87 -10.17
C PHE A 59 -4.51 7.69 -10.68
N GLU A 60 -3.57 8.49 -10.13
CA GLU A 60 -2.18 8.12 -10.18
C GLU A 60 -1.99 6.96 -9.21
N VAL A 61 -1.29 5.91 -9.63
CA VAL A 61 -1.11 4.71 -8.81
C VAL A 61 0.34 4.27 -8.82
N ALA A 62 0.87 3.94 -7.66
CA ALA A 62 2.21 3.37 -7.54
C ALA A 62 2.24 2.35 -6.42
N ILE A 63 3.15 1.41 -6.55
CA ILE A 63 3.43 0.42 -5.52
C ILE A 63 4.75 0.81 -4.86
N ILE A 64 4.76 0.93 -3.54
CA ILE A 64 5.89 1.43 -2.77
C ILE A 64 6.38 0.33 -1.83
N SER A 65 7.55 -0.23 -2.11
CA SER A 65 8.07 -1.40 -1.39
C SER A 65 9.34 -1.08 -0.61
N ASN A 66 9.50 -1.72 0.54
CA ASN A 66 10.74 -1.66 1.32
C ASN A 66 11.78 -2.65 0.83
N ASN A 67 11.46 -3.48 -0.15
CA ASN A 67 12.42 -4.47 -0.65
C ASN A 67 13.64 -3.75 -1.25
N LYS A 68 14.83 -4.22 -0.87
CA LYS A 68 16.10 -3.60 -1.28
C LYS A 68 16.72 -4.27 -2.50
N SER A 69 16.18 -5.40 -2.94
CA SER A 69 16.70 -6.12 -4.10
C SER A 69 16.28 -5.43 -5.39
N GLU A 70 17.25 -4.91 -6.14
CA GLU A 70 16.96 -4.28 -7.43
C GLU A 70 16.38 -5.28 -8.42
N GLU A 71 16.86 -6.52 -8.37
CA GLU A 71 16.35 -7.58 -9.24
C GLU A 71 14.89 -7.89 -8.92
N TYR A 72 14.56 -8.04 -7.65
CA TYR A 72 13.18 -8.32 -7.23
C TYR A 72 12.23 -7.21 -7.68
N ILE A 73 12.62 -5.96 -7.46
CA ILE A 73 11.81 -4.81 -7.85
C ILE A 73 11.70 -4.71 -9.39
N ALA A 74 12.78 -4.97 -10.11
CA ALA A 74 12.74 -4.95 -11.57
C ALA A 74 11.80 -6.03 -12.11
N ASN A 75 11.83 -7.22 -11.53
CA ASN A 75 10.94 -8.30 -11.92
C ASN A 75 9.47 -7.95 -11.63
N ALA A 76 9.20 -7.39 -10.45
CA ALA A 76 7.86 -6.94 -10.11
C ALA A 76 7.38 -5.84 -11.05
N SER A 77 8.26 -4.91 -11.41
CA SER A 77 7.93 -3.81 -12.33
C SER A 77 7.51 -4.29 -13.71
N LYS A 78 8.08 -5.40 -14.16
CA LYS A 78 7.75 -5.95 -15.49
C LYS A 78 6.32 -6.46 -15.59
N ILE A 79 5.78 -6.96 -14.49
CA ILE A 79 4.45 -7.59 -14.47
C ILE A 79 3.39 -6.73 -13.78
N ALA A 80 3.81 -5.70 -13.04
CA ALA A 80 2.87 -4.85 -12.32
C ALA A 80 2.07 -3.98 -13.29
N PRO A 81 0.81 -3.71 -12.96
CA PRO A 81 -0.03 -2.85 -13.79
C PRO A 81 0.30 -1.35 -13.64
N CYS A 82 1.19 -1.00 -12.73
CA CYS A 82 1.57 0.39 -12.46
C CYS A 82 3.05 0.46 -12.03
N ARG A 83 3.52 1.68 -11.76
CA ARG A 83 4.90 1.90 -11.34
C ARG A 83 5.19 1.22 -10.01
N VAL A 84 6.37 0.60 -9.89
CA VAL A 84 6.86 -0.02 -8.66
C VAL A 84 8.14 0.68 -8.21
N ILE A 85 8.16 1.12 -6.96
CA ILE A 85 9.30 1.82 -6.36
C ILE A 85 9.80 0.98 -5.19
N GLY A 86 11.07 0.61 -5.22
CA GLY A 86 11.70 -0.13 -4.13
C GLY A 86 12.49 0.77 -3.20
N LYS A 87 13.10 0.16 -2.20
CA LYS A 87 13.98 0.86 -1.24
C LYS A 87 13.30 2.06 -0.57
N ALA A 88 12.01 1.95 -0.31
CA ALA A 88 11.23 3.06 0.23
C ALA A 88 11.55 3.40 1.68
N ASN A 89 12.09 2.44 2.40
CA ASN A 89 12.49 2.63 3.81
C ASN A 89 11.35 3.12 4.71
N LYS A 90 10.12 2.63 4.45
CA LYS A 90 8.98 2.94 5.31
C LYS A 90 9.24 2.43 6.74
N PRO A 91 8.90 3.14 7.78
CA PRO A 91 7.98 4.28 7.82
C PRO A 91 8.58 5.64 7.50
N ASN A 92 9.86 5.73 7.10
CA ASN A 92 10.41 7.00 6.64
C ASN A 92 9.64 7.43 5.38
N PRO A 93 8.97 8.61 5.40
CA PRO A 93 8.11 9.00 4.29
C PRO A 93 8.83 9.67 3.12
N LYS A 94 10.17 9.75 3.15
CA LYS A 94 10.93 10.53 2.17
C LYS A 94 10.68 10.08 0.73
N ILE A 95 10.82 8.79 0.46
CA ILE A 95 10.66 8.25 -0.91
C ILE A 95 9.23 8.42 -1.40
N MET A 96 8.25 8.16 -0.53
CA MET A 96 6.84 8.37 -0.86
C MET A 96 6.58 9.84 -1.18
N GLY A 97 7.16 10.75 -0.40
CA GLY A 97 7.01 12.18 -0.63
C GLY A 97 7.63 12.64 -1.94
N GLU A 98 8.79 12.08 -2.30
CA GLU A 98 9.44 12.37 -3.58
C GLU A 98 8.57 11.90 -4.75
N TYR A 99 7.97 10.72 -4.61
CA TYR A 99 7.06 10.23 -5.63
C TYR A 99 5.87 11.17 -5.82
N LEU A 100 5.22 11.57 -4.73
CA LEU A 100 4.08 12.49 -4.81
C LEU A 100 4.44 13.79 -5.48
N LYS A 101 5.62 14.35 -5.18
CA LYS A 101 6.12 15.55 -5.86
C LYS A 101 6.26 15.33 -7.36
N SER A 102 6.77 14.15 -7.74
CA SER A 102 7.02 13.85 -9.16
C SER A 102 5.73 13.78 -9.98
N VAL A 103 4.62 13.45 -9.35
CA VAL A 103 3.32 13.37 -10.03
C VAL A 103 2.40 14.56 -9.71
N GLY A 104 2.91 15.52 -8.95
CA GLY A 104 2.18 16.77 -8.68
C GLY A 104 0.98 16.59 -7.74
N VAL A 105 1.04 15.66 -6.81
CA VAL A 105 -0.05 15.40 -5.87
C VAL A 105 0.39 15.77 -4.46
N GLU A 106 -0.44 16.55 -3.76
CA GLU A 106 -0.17 16.87 -2.36
C GLU A 106 -0.52 15.67 -1.48
N PRO A 107 0.19 15.49 -0.34
CA PRO A 107 -0.09 14.37 0.56
C PRO A 107 -1.55 14.23 0.98
N LYS A 108 -2.23 15.36 1.23
CA LYS A 108 -3.65 15.32 1.63
C LYS A 108 -4.56 14.73 0.55
N ASN A 109 -4.10 14.69 -0.70
CA ASN A 109 -4.85 14.15 -1.82
C ASN A 109 -4.36 12.75 -2.22
N ALA A 110 -3.61 12.10 -1.35
CA ALA A 110 -3.08 10.76 -1.57
C ALA A 110 -3.49 9.83 -0.44
N VAL A 111 -3.50 8.54 -0.74
CA VAL A 111 -3.76 7.52 0.27
C VAL A 111 -2.68 6.44 0.20
N MET A 112 -2.26 5.96 1.37
CA MET A 112 -1.35 4.82 1.49
C MET A 112 -2.13 3.59 1.95
N VAL A 113 -2.02 2.52 1.21
CA VAL A 113 -2.70 1.26 1.46
C VAL A 113 -1.66 0.19 1.78
N GLY A 114 -1.80 -0.47 2.91
CA GLY A 114 -0.89 -1.54 3.28
C GLY A 114 -1.43 -2.40 4.40
N ASP A 115 -0.71 -3.46 4.71
CA ASP A 115 -1.13 -4.44 5.72
C ASP A 115 -0.36 -4.33 7.03
N ARG A 116 0.58 -3.39 7.15
CA ARG A 116 1.43 -3.25 8.32
C ARG A 116 1.34 -1.87 8.94
N PRO A 117 0.74 -1.76 10.15
CA PRO A 117 0.63 -0.46 10.82
C PRO A 117 1.96 0.25 11.05
N LEU A 118 3.02 -0.48 11.46
CA LEU A 118 4.29 0.15 11.82
C LEU A 118 5.13 0.61 10.64
N THR A 119 4.80 0.20 9.43
CA THR A 119 5.50 0.68 8.24
C THR A 119 4.56 1.47 7.34
N ASP A 120 3.49 0.85 6.86
CA ASP A 120 2.62 1.47 5.85
C ASP A 120 1.77 2.61 6.41
N ILE A 121 1.06 2.33 7.49
CA ILE A 121 0.14 3.33 8.07
C ILE A 121 0.94 4.47 8.68
N LEU A 122 1.99 4.16 9.42
CA LEU A 122 2.82 5.19 10.02
C LEU A 122 3.46 6.08 8.96
N ALA A 123 3.99 5.50 7.87
CA ALA A 123 4.57 6.29 6.79
C ALA A 123 3.54 7.24 6.18
N GLY A 124 2.34 6.74 5.91
CA GLY A 124 1.26 7.58 5.39
C GLY A 124 0.89 8.72 6.33
N LYS A 125 0.78 8.42 7.63
CA LYS A 125 0.45 9.44 8.63
C LYS A 125 1.55 10.49 8.75
N LEU A 126 2.80 10.08 8.76
CA LEU A 126 3.93 11.01 8.86
C LEU A 126 4.00 11.92 7.64
N LEU A 127 3.62 11.43 6.48
CA LEU A 127 3.61 12.23 5.25
C LEU A 127 2.39 13.15 5.16
N GLY A 128 1.33 12.83 5.86
CA GLY A 128 0.09 13.61 5.80
C GLY A 128 -0.95 13.04 4.85
N CYS A 129 -0.81 11.78 4.49
CA CYS A 129 -1.76 11.09 3.61
C CYS A 129 -2.93 10.47 4.39
N LYS A 130 -4.01 10.17 3.69
CA LYS A 130 -5.01 9.23 4.18
C LYS A 130 -4.40 7.84 4.22
N THR A 131 -4.92 6.96 5.05
CA THR A 131 -4.38 5.61 5.20
C THR A 131 -5.48 4.57 5.23
N ILE A 132 -5.20 3.43 4.60
CA ILE A 132 -6.08 2.28 4.58
C ILE A 132 -5.29 1.05 5.02
N LEU A 133 -5.69 0.45 6.13
CA LEU A 133 -5.11 -0.81 6.59
C LEU A 133 -5.95 -1.93 6.02
N VAL A 134 -5.30 -2.89 5.37
CA VAL A 134 -5.97 -4.06 4.79
C VAL A 134 -5.39 -5.34 5.36
N GLY A 135 -6.13 -6.43 5.26
CA GLY A 135 -5.62 -7.75 5.60
C GLY A 135 -4.65 -8.23 4.53
N SER A 136 -3.74 -9.11 4.95
CA SER A 136 -2.78 -9.72 4.04
C SER A 136 -3.48 -10.62 3.02
N ILE A 137 -3.01 -10.59 1.78
CA ILE A 137 -3.50 -11.51 0.75
C ILE A 137 -2.76 -12.85 0.76
N ASN A 138 -1.74 -13.00 1.62
CA ASN A 138 -1.02 -14.27 1.72
C ASN A 138 -1.93 -15.36 2.29
N PRO A 139 -2.14 -16.46 1.56
CA PRO A 139 -2.96 -17.55 2.09
C PRO A 139 -2.30 -18.27 3.25
N LYS A 140 -0.96 -18.27 3.29
CA LYS A 140 -0.17 -18.88 4.37
C LYS A 140 0.92 -17.91 4.78
N GLU A 141 0.98 -17.61 6.06
CA GLU A 141 2.03 -16.77 6.62
C GLU A 141 2.78 -17.51 7.70
N ASN A 142 4.03 -17.12 7.93
CA ASN A 142 4.77 -17.62 9.08
C ASN A 142 4.07 -17.16 10.36
N LEU A 143 4.05 -18.03 11.35
CA LEU A 143 3.44 -17.72 12.63
C LEU A 143 3.97 -16.41 13.23
N PRO A 144 5.28 -16.14 13.25
CA PRO A 144 5.78 -14.87 13.77
C PRO A 144 5.19 -13.65 13.09
N THR A 145 5.06 -13.70 11.77
CA THR A 145 4.49 -12.56 11.02
C THR A 145 3.02 -12.34 11.38
N LYS A 146 2.25 -13.42 11.47
CA LYS A 146 0.84 -13.34 11.90
C LYS A 146 0.72 -12.76 13.29
N PHE A 147 1.58 -13.21 14.20
CA PHE A 147 1.57 -12.74 15.56
C PHE A 147 1.85 -11.24 15.65
N VAL A 148 2.84 -10.76 14.91
CA VAL A 148 3.19 -9.35 14.87
C VAL A 148 2.00 -8.54 14.34
N ARG A 149 1.34 -9.00 13.28
CA ARG A 149 0.17 -8.30 12.73
C ARG A 149 -0.98 -8.25 13.73
N VAL A 150 -1.21 -9.32 14.46
CA VAL A 150 -2.24 -9.33 15.51
C VAL A 150 -1.93 -8.29 16.57
N LEU A 151 -0.68 -8.23 17.02
CA LEU A 151 -0.27 -7.24 18.01
C LEU A 151 -0.41 -5.81 17.48
N GLU A 152 0.03 -5.58 16.24
CA GLU A 152 -0.07 -4.27 15.62
C GLU A 152 -1.54 -3.82 15.52
N ARG A 153 -2.42 -4.72 15.10
CA ARG A 153 -3.84 -4.40 14.97
C ARG A 153 -4.49 -4.16 16.33
N SER A 154 -4.07 -4.87 17.36
CA SER A 154 -4.64 -4.67 18.69
C SER A 154 -4.29 -3.30 19.26
N THR A 155 -3.18 -2.69 18.83
CA THR A 155 -2.81 -1.33 19.29
C THR A 155 -3.65 -0.24 18.66
N ILE A 156 -4.32 -0.50 17.57
CA ILE A 156 -5.16 0.49 16.87
C ILE A 156 -6.64 0.28 17.06
N ARG A 157 -7.04 -0.82 17.64
CA ARG A 157 -8.45 -1.08 17.94
C ARG A 157 -8.88 -0.34 19.20
N LYS A 158 -10.04 0.16 19.15
CA LYS A 158 -10.67 0.84 20.28
C LYS A 158 -11.84 0.06 20.76
#